data_9b025a28a20584852877b98ae7a48bdb
#
_entry.id   9b025a28a20584852877b98ae7a48bdb
#
_cell.length_a   1.000
_cell.length_b   1.000
_cell.length_c   1.000
_cell.angle_alpha   90.00
_cell.angle_beta   90.00
_cell.angle_gamma   90.00
#
_symmetry.space_group_name_H-M   'P 1'
#
loop_
_entity.id
_entity.type
_entity.pdbx_description
1 polymer ?
#
loop_
_entity_poly.entity_id
_entity_poly.type
_entity_poly.pdbx_seq_one_letter_code
_entity_poly.pdbx_strand_id
1 'polypeptide(L)'
;MLPIQRQNEYLYSVPKFDLKKSDIKDFDTELKGFHEMFSDCFQRSESRDHFLKYMAGQFSDLERKSIEPIALAVEQGNVRAMQRFVSDTPWDDYNIGIKYRSLVNDDIGSSSGALIFDESGFVKKGDDSIGVGRQYCGTIGKVDNCQVGVFAAYASEAGYSLVDKRLFIPSKWFSDEYEVRRKKCNLPEDTVFKTKPQLAVEMLGALAEEKILPFRYVLADSIYGESPDFINAVESLPDMTYMVAVSSDTLCWLRRPMTLLKEYKWGGEIKTRTILADTRQNPITVETLAKNINNFFWYRREVSEGTKGPITYEFAKRRIILSNSGLPQQEVTLLVRRTIGAGKESYSFFICNASSSMKLKHLVWLSGMRWAIEQCFEETKTELGMDHYEVRKFMGWHHHIQTSMMAHFFLWHLKIRMGKKSTIHYAVAA
;
A
#
# COMPACT_ATOMS: atom_id res chain seq x y z
N MET A 1 -22.65 -1.11 -30.36
CA MET A 1 -21.64 -0.34 -29.60
C MET A 1 -22.32 0.24 -28.38
N LEU A 2 -21.86 -0.05 -27.16
CA LEU A 2 -22.33 0.64 -25.97
C LEU A 2 -21.78 2.08 -25.99
N PRO A 3 -22.55 3.09 -25.53
CA PRO A 3 -22.07 4.45 -25.43
C PRO A 3 -20.79 4.53 -24.61
N ILE A 4 -19.82 5.33 -25.02
CA ILE A 4 -18.50 5.52 -24.42
C ILE A 4 -18.58 5.76 -22.89
N GLN A 5 -19.60 6.46 -22.39
CA GLN A 5 -19.82 6.67 -20.96
C GLN A 5 -20.05 5.39 -20.12
N ARG A 6 -20.48 4.27 -20.71
CA ARG A 6 -20.64 3.00 -19.99
C ARG A 6 -19.39 2.14 -19.96
N GLN A 7 -18.40 2.40 -20.79
CA GLN A 7 -17.13 1.65 -20.79
C GLN A 7 -16.25 2.07 -19.62
N ASN A 8 -16.31 3.33 -19.20
CA ASN A 8 -15.47 3.89 -18.13
C ASN A 8 -15.93 3.54 -16.68
N GLU A 9 -17.11 2.96 -16.51
CA GLU A 9 -17.63 2.60 -15.17
C GLU A 9 -16.85 1.50 -14.43
N TYR A 10 -15.91 0.84 -15.09
CA TYR A 10 -15.12 -0.27 -14.55
C TYR A 10 -13.66 0.11 -14.28
N LEU A 11 -13.25 1.26 -14.79
CA LEU A 11 -11.88 1.73 -14.70
C LEU A 11 -11.72 2.61 -13.46
N TYR A 12 -10.77 2.24 -12.60
CA TYR A 12 -10.28 3.18 -11.61
C TYR A 12 -9.38 4.19 -12.33
N SER A 13 -9.79 5.44 -12.32
CA SER A 13 -9.02 6.54 -12.89
C SER A 13 -9.08 7.75 -11.96
N VAL A 14 -8.00 8.49 -11.92
CA VAL A 14 -7.90 9.76 -11.20
C VAL A 14 -7.89 10.92 -12.20
N PRO A 15 -8.24 12.15 -11.77
CA PRO A 15 -8.20 13.32 -12.62
C PRO A 15 -6.81 13.53 -13.23
N LYS A 16 -6.75 13.77 -14.55
CA LYS A 16 -5.54 14.26 -15.21
C LYS A 16 -5.59 15.77 -15.24
N PHE A 17 -4.54 16.42 -14.79
CA PHE A 17 -4.40 17.86 -14.81
C PHE A 17 -3.43 18.24 -15.92
N ASP A 18 -3.88 19.01 -16.90
CA ASP A 18 -3.02 19.57 -17.96
C ASP A 18 -2.39 20.87 -17.45
N LEU A 19 -1.35 20.73 -16.61
CA LEU A 19 -0.59 21.86 -16.07
C LEU A 19 0.65 22.10 -16.92
N LYS A 20 0.78 23.31 -17.45
CA LYS A 20 2.00 23.79 -18.13
C LYS A 20 2.95 24.42 -17.12
N LYS A 21 4.24 24.47 -17.43
CA LYS A 21 5.23 25.19 -16.61
C LYS A 21 4.84 26.64 -16.32
N SER A 22 4.15 27.30 -17.27
CA SER A 22 3.63 28.66 -17.10
C SER A 22 2.53 28.79 -16.06
N ASP A 23 1.83 27.71 -15.71
CA ASP A 23 0.72 27.72 -14.76
C ASP A 23 1.25 27.65 -13.33
N ILE A 24 2.45 27.11 -13.15
CA ILE A 24 3.21 27.06 -11.89
C ILE A 24 4.13 28.29 -11.87
N LYS A 25 3.55 29.47 -11.60
CA LYS A 25 4.29 30.74 -11.65
C LYS A 25 5.37 30.87 -10.60
N ASP A 26 5.22 30.20 -9.46
CA ASP A 26 6.12 30.29 -8.33
C ASP A 26 6.08 29.01 -7.48
N PHE A 27 6.75 27.96 -7.96
CA PHE A 27 6.85 26.67 -7.26
C PHE A 27 7.43 26.83 -5.85
N ASP A 28 8.38 27.74 -5.70
CA ASP A 28 9.06 28.03 -4.44
C ASP A 28 8.11 28.63 -3.40
N THR A 29 7.24 29.55 -3.81
CA THR A 29 6.21 30.14 -2.94
C THR A 29 5.17 29.08 -2.53
N GLU A 30 4.74 28.24 -3.45
CA GLU A 30 3.80 27.15 -3.15
C GLU A 30 4.41 26.12 -2.19
N LEU A 31 5.68 25.75 -2.39
CA LEU A 31 6.40 24.84 -1.50
C LEU A 31 6.61 25.45 -0.11
N LYS A 32 6.96 26.73 -0.02
CA LYS A 32 7.07 27.44 1.26
C LYS A 32 5.73 27.50 1.97
N GLY A 33 4.64 27.79 1.26
CA GLY A 33 3.29 27.78 1.82
C GLY A 33 2.88 26.40 2.36
N PHE A 34 3.17 25.34 1.64
CA PHE A 34 2.93 23.96 2.11
C PHE A 34 3.79 23.63 3.34
N HIS A 35 5.07 23.98 3.31
CA HIS A 35 5.98 23.77 4.44
C HIS A 35 5.51 24.51 5.70
N GLU A 36 5.02 25.75 5.57
CA GLU A 36 4.58 26.56 6.71
C GLU A 36 3.43 25.91 7.50
N MET A 37 2.61 25.07 6.86
CA MET A 37 1.54 24.30 7.53
C MET A 37 2.08 23.34 8.59
N PHE A 38 3.37 23.00 8.54
CA PHE A 38 4.06 22.10 9.47
C PHE A 38 5.05 22.82 10.40
N SER A 39 5.13 24.14 10.35
CA SER A 39 6.16 24.93 11.05
C SER A 39 6.16 24.72 12.57
N ASP A 40 4.99 24.56 13.19
CA ASP A 40 4.81 24.31 14.63
C ASP A 40 5.17 22.88 15.08
N CYS A 41 5.36 21.94 14.13
CA CYS A 41 5.88 20.60 14.42
C CYS A 41 7.40 20.62 14.68
N PHE A 42 8.06 21.74 14.47
CA PHE A 42 9.50 21.90 14.69
C PHE A 42 9.75 23.03 15.71
N GLN A 43 10.38 22.70 16.83
CA GLN A 43 10.63 23.65 17.90
C GLN A 43 11.64 24.77 17.52
N ARG A 44 12.59 24.47 16.63
CA ARG A 44 13.68 25.37 16.24
C ARG A 44 13.52 25.86 14.81
N SER A 45 13.85 27.13 14.57
CA SER A 45 13.84 27.72 13.23
C SER A 45 14.79 27.00 12.25
N GLU A 46 15.96 26.55 12.74
CA GLU A 46 16.92 25.82 11.93
C GLU A 46 16.37 24.48 11.45
N SER A 47 15.57 23.80 12.28
CA SER A 47 14.90 22.56 11.89
C SER A 47 13.86 22.78 10.81
N ARG A 48 13.12 23.89 10.89
CA ARG A 48 12.15 24.30 9.84
C ARG A 48 12.87 24.58 8.51
N ASP A 49 13.97 25.33 8.56
CA ASP A 49 14.79 25.62 7.39
C ASP A 49 15.36 24.34 6.76
N HIS A 50 15.89 23.43 7.58
CA HIS A 50 16.40 22.15 7.08
C HIS A 50 15.29 21.27 6.49
N PHE A 51 14.09 21.26 7.05
CA PHE A 51 12.95 20.52 6.50
C PHE A 51 12.57 21.05 5.12
N LEU A 52 12.44 22.39 4.96
CA LEU A 52 12.16 23.00 3.67
C LEU A 52 13.24 22.68 2.65
N LYS A 53 14.51 22.88 3.01
CA LYS A 53 15.66 22.60 2.13
C LYS A 53 15.74 21.13 1.71
N TYR A 54 15.46 20.21 2.64
CA TYR A 54 15.50 18.79 2.36
C TYR A 54 14.37 18.37 1.40
N MET A 55 13.16 18.88 1.63
CA MET A 55 12.02 18.67 0.72
C MET A 55 12.28 19.30 -0.66
N ALA A 56 12.79 20.54 -0.71
CA ALA A 56 13.13 21.20 -1.97
C ALA A 56 14.18 20.41 -2.77
N GLY A 57 15.17 19.84 -2.07
CA GLY A 57 16.17 18.98 -2.70
C GLY A 57 15.61 17.70 -3.33
N GLN A 58 14.50 17.17 -2.84
CA GLN A 58 13.83 16.03 -3.45
C GLN A 58 13.17 16.38 -4.81
N PHE A 59 12.85 17.66 -5.04
CA PHE A 59 12.33 18.16 -6.33
C PHE A 59 13.42 18.59 -7.31
N SER A 60 14.70 18.57 -6.90
CA SER A 60 15.81 18.98 -7.76
C SER A 60 16.09 17.97 -8.87
N ASP A 61 16.83 18.39 -9.89
CA ASP A 61 17.29 17.55 -11.02
C ASP A 61 18.49 16.67 -10.66
N LEU A 62 18.80 16.49 -9.36
CA LEU A 62 19.90 15.66 -8.91
C LEU A 62 19.68 14.19 -9.30
N GLU A 63 20.69 13.58 -9.91
CA GLU A 63 20.69 12.15 -10.24
C GLU A 63 20.55 11.28 -8.96
N ARG A 64 21.16 11.75 -7.86
CA ARG A 64 21.06 11.10 -6.55
C ARG A 64 20.58 12.08 -5.50
N LYS A 65 19.43 11.79 -4.90
CA LYS A 65 18.77 12.64 -3.91
C LYS A 65 18.97 12.13 -2.48
N SER A 66 20.23 11.81 -2.13
CA SER A 66 20.63 11.54 -0.75
C SER A 66 21.03 12.82 -0.03
N ILE A 67 21.22 12.78 1.29
CA ILE A 67 21.44 13.98 2.12
C ILE A 67 22.60 14.84 1.64
N GLU A 68 23.72 14.24 1.29
CA GLU A 68 24.93 14.99 0.89
C GLU A 68 24.73 15.75 -0.43
N PRO A 69 24.32 15.12 -1.55
CA PRO A 69 24.02 15.86 -2.78
C PRO A 69 22.96 16.95 -2.59
N ILE A 70 21.89 16.67 -1.84
CA ILE A 70 20.87 17.68 -1.53
C ILE A 70 21.47 18.86 -0.78
N ALA A 71 22.24 18.60 0.30
CA ALA A 71 22.83 19.66 1.11
C ALA A 71 23.85 20.51 0.35
N LEU A 72 24.52 19.94 -0.65
CA LEU A 72 25.45 20.67 -1.52
C LEU A 72 24.74 21.50 -2.60
N ALA A 73 23.55 21.07 -3.02
CA ALA A 73 22.80 21.74 -4.08
C ALA A 73 21.91 22.89 -3.57
N VAL A 74 21.45 22.82 -2.31
CA VAL A 74 20.54 23.86 -1.77
C VAL A 74 21.34 25.04 -1.26
N GLU A 75 20.75 26.23 -1.38
CA GLU A 75 21.38 27.47 -0.93
C GLU A 75 21.67 27.43 0.59
N GLN A 76 22.90 27.82 0.97
CA GLN A 76 23.41 27.76 2.35
C GLN A 76 23.27 26.40 3.01
N GLY A 77 23.36 25.32 2.21
CA GLY A 77 23.28 23.98 2.71
C GLY A 77 24.54 23.55 3.50
N ASN A 78 24.33 22.75 4.54
CA ASN A 78 25.40 22.18 5.34
C ASN A 78 25.19 20.69 5.55
N VAL A 79 26.09 19.88 5.01
CA VAL A 79 25.95 18.40 5.00
C VAL A 79 25.78 17.84 6.42
N ARG A 80 26.63 18.25 7.37
CA ARG A 80 26.58 17.73 8.75
C ARG A 80 25.32 18.17 9.48
N ALA A 81 24.85 19.39 9.27
CA ALA A 81 23.63 19.88 9.88
C ALA A 81 22.41 19.14 9.31
N MET A 82 22.37 18.92 7.99
CA MET A 82 21.30 18.16 7.33
C MET A 82 21.30 16.69 7.76
N GLN A 83 22.47 16.06 7.88
CA GLN A 83 22.60 14.70 8.40
C GLN A 83 22.05 14.58 9.83
N ARG A 84 22.40 15.51 10.72
CA ARG A 84 21.86 15.54 12.10
C ARG A 84 20.37 15.80 12.10
N PHE A 85 19.89 16.72 11.28
CA PHE A 85 18.47 17.02 11.16
C PHE A 85 17.64 15.78 10.78
N VAL A 86 18.07 15.05 9.75
CA VAL A 86 17.34 13.85 9.29
C VAL A 86 17.53 12.66 10.24
N SER A 87 18.73 12.46 10.80
CA SER A 87 19.05 11.21 11.51
C SER A 87 18.92 11.27 13.03
N ASP A 88 18.99 12.47 13.65
CA ASP A 88 19.15 12.59 15.10
C ASP A 88 18.25 13.65 15.74
N THR A 89 17.78 14.66 14.99
CA THR A 89 16.91 15.69 15.55
C THR A 89 15.50 15.14 15.74
N PRO A 90 14.91 15.23 16.94
CA PRO A 90 13.54 14.80 17.14
C PRO A 90 12.58 15.73 16.37
N TRP A 91 11.63 15.13 15.67
CA TRP A 91 10.50 15.79 15.05
C TRP A 91 9.24 15.44 15.84
N ASP A 92 8.22 16.26 15.70
CA ASP A 92 6.90 15.90 16.18
C ASP A 92 6.19 15.04 15.11
N ASP A 93 6.68 13.81 14.98
CA ASP A 93 6.21 12.85 13.96
C ASP A 93 4.69 12.61 14.03
N TYR A 94 4.14 12.62 15.24
CA TYR A 94 2.71 12.42 15.45
C TYR A 94 1.90 13.57 14.84
N ASN A 95 2.21 14.81 15.23
CA ASN A 95 1.50 15.98 14.70
C ASN A 95 1.76 16.20 13.21
N ILE A 96 2.98 15.93 12.72
CA ILE A 96 3.24 15.92 11.27
C ILE A 96 2.31 14.93 10.56
N GLY A 97 2.18 13.71 11.09
CA GLY A 97 1.30 12.69 10.54
C GLY A 97 -0.18 13.10 10.52
N ILE A 98 -0.69 13.66 11.62
CA ILE A 98 -2.07 14.15 11.74
C ILE A 98 -2.35 15.26 10.73
N LYS A 99 -1.50 16.30 10.67
CA LYS A 99 -1.66 17.41 9.72
C LYS A 99 -1.57 16.95 8.28
N TYR A 100 -0.61 16.09 7.99
CA TYR A 100 -0.44 15.50 6.67
C TYR A 100 -1.70 14.75 6.22
N ARG A 101 -2.24 13.86 7.04
CA ARG A 101 -3.46 13.12 6.72
C ARG A 101 -4.70 14.01 6.64
N SER A 102 -4.75 15.08 7.42
CA SER A 102 -5.82 16.08 7.29
C SER A 102 -5.79 16.75 5.92
N LEU A 103 -4.61 17.18 5.44
CA LEU A 103 -4.46 17.75 4.09
C LEU A 103 -4.80 16.73 2.99
N VAL A 104 -4.41 15.46 3.17
CA VAL A 104 -4.80 14.37 2.26
C VAL A 104 -6.33 14.25 2.21
N ASN A 105 -7.00 14.30 3.38
CA ASN A 105 -8.46 14.25 3.44
C ASN A 105 -9.10 15.46 2.76
N ASP A 106 -8.58 16.67 2.98
CA ASP A 106 -9.12 17.89 2.38
C ASP A 106 -9.07 17.89 0.85
N ASP A 107 -8.03 17.29 0.29
CA ASP A 107 -7.79 17.25 -1.15
C ASP A 107 -8.43 16.05 -1.85
N ILE A 108 -8.26 14.85 -1.30
CA ILE A 108 -8.65 13.61 -1.95
C ILE A 108 -9.55 12.71 -1.09
N GLY A 109 -10.03 13.19 0.06
CA GLY A 109 -10.93 12.43 0.94
C GLY A 109 -12.26 12.09 0.26
N SER A 110 -12.75 10.87 0.46
CA SER A 110 -14.03 10.38 -0.09
C SER A 110 -14.63 9.30 0.80
N SER A 111 -15.95 9.30 0.94
CA SER A 111 -16.68 8.23 1.62
C SER A 111 -16.56 6.87 0.93
N SER A 112 -16.13 6.84 -0.33
CA SER A 112 -15.76 5.65 -1.10
C SER A 112 -14.24 5.42 -1.16
N GLY A 113 -13.48 6.05 -0.27
CA GLY A 113 -12.03 5.88 -0.18
C GLY A 113 -11.60 4.48 0.21
N ALA A 114 -10.38 4.13 -0.16
CA ALA A 114 -9.74 2.87 0.19
C ALA A 114 -8.41 3.08 0.90
N LEU A 115 -8.13 2.27 1.90
CA LEU A 115 -6.77 2.03 2.40
C LEU A 115 -6.17 0.83 1.65
N ILE A 116 -4.95 0.99 1.18
CA ILE A 116 -4.24 -0.03 0.40
C ILE A 116 -2.94 -0.33 1.12
N PHE A 117 -2.71 -1.61 1.44
CA PHE A 117 -1.50 -2.05 2.12
C PHE A 117 -0.60 -2.85 1.19
N ASP A 118 0.67 -2.49 1.17
CA ASP A 118 1.69 -3.18 0.39
C ASP A 118 3.09 -2.89 0.99
N GLU A 119 4.10 -3.62 0.53
CA GLU A 119 5.47 -3.35 0.93
C GLU A 119 6.34 -2.88 -0.23
N SER A 120 7.40 -2.14 0.11
CA SER A 120 8.41 -1.74 -0.85
C SER A 120 9.82 -2.03 -0.35
N GLY A 121 10.65 -2.63 -1.21
CA GLY A 121 12.03 -2.96 -0.91
C GLY A 121 12.99 -1.83 -1.30
N PHE A 122 14.06 -1.68 -0.52
CA PHE A 122 15.15 -0.72 -0.70
C PHE A 122 16.48 -1.46 -0.67
N VAL A 123 17.11 -1.64 -1.83
CA VAL A 123 18.37 -2.37 -1.95
C VAL A 123 19.48 -1.64 -1.20
N LYS A 124 20.28 -2.38 -0.42
CA LYS A 124 21.41 -1.84 0.36
C LYS A 124 22.67 -2.65 0.10
N LYS A 125 23.79 -1.96 0.00
CA LYS A 125 25.12 -2.59 -0.21
C LYS A 125 25.77 -3.03 1.10
N GLY A 126 25.49 -2.33 2.21
CA GLY A 126 26.08 -2.57 3.53
C GLY A 126 25.12 -3.20 4.52
N ASP A 127 25.64 -3.61 5.67
CA ASP A 127 24.91 -4.33 6.73
C ASP A 127 24.58 -3.46 7.95
N ASP A 128 24.96 -2.18 7.94
CA ASP A 128 24.86 -1.28 9.09
C ASP A 128 23.52 -0.52 9.19
N SER A 129 22.65 -0.61 8.19
CA SER A 129 21.35 0.07 8.24
C SER A 129 20.34 -0.75 9.03
N ILE A 130 19.53 -0.06 9.83
CA ILE A 130 18.45 -0.71 10.62
C ILE A 130 17.57 -1.59 9.76
N GLY A 131 17.27 -2.81 10.21
CA GLY A 131 16.36 -3.72 9.50
C GLY A 131 16.91 -4.31 8.20
N VAL A 132 18.16 -4.01 7.82
CA VAL A 132 18.77 -4.59 6.62
C VAL A 132 19.01 -6.10 6.78
N GLY A 133 18.82 -6.81 5.68
CA GLY A 133 19.11 -8.23 5.64
C GLY A 133 18.80 -8.87 4.30
N ARG A 134 19.25 -10.11 4.11
CA ARG A 134 18.87 -10.91 2.94
C ARG A 134 17.42 -11.34 3.08
N GLN A 135 16.57 -10.74 2.29
CA GLN A 135 15.12 -10.98 2.25
C GLN A 135 14.59 -10.72 0.83
N TYR A 136 13.38 -11.16 0.54
CA TYR A 136 12.76 -10.90 -0.76
C TYR A 136 12.55 -9.39 -0.94
N CYS A 137 13.06 -8.88 -2.05
CA CYS A 137 12.94 -7.48 -2.44
C CYS A 137 12.05 -7.40 -3.69
N GLY A 138 10.80 -7.00 -3.53
CA GLY A 138 9.82 -6.91 -4.61
C GLY A 138 10.28 -6.00 -5.76
N THR A 139 11.00 -4.92 -5.45
CA THR A 139 11.53 -3.97 -6.45
C THR A 139 12.45 -4.64 -7.49
N ILE A 140 13.19 -5.68 -7.10
CA ILE A 140 14.11 -6.39 -8.02
C ILE A 140 13.70 -7.86 -8.25
N GLY A 141 12.56 -8.29 -7.70
CA GLY A 141 11.98 -9.62 -7.90
C GLY A 141 12.81 -10.81 -7.39
N LYS A 142 13.75 -10.59 -6.46
CA LYS A 142 14.64 -11.64 -5.92
C LYS A 142 15.00 -11.39 -4.46
N VAL A 143 15.57 -12.42 -3.82
CA VAL A 143 16.18 -12.28 -2.49
C VAL A 143 17.52 -11.55 -2.62
N ASP A 144 17.62 -10.40 -1.94
CA ASP A 144 18.83 -9.59 -1.92
C ASP A 144 18.99 -8.90 -0.55
N ASN A 145 20.13 -8.22 -0.35
CA ASN A 145 20.38 -7.41 0.84
C ASN A 145 19.58 -6.11 0.73
N CYS A 146 18.53 -5.99 1.51
CA CYS A 146 17.61 -4.86 1.44
C CYS A 146 16.97 -4.52 2.78
N GLN A 147 16.41 -3.32 2.87
CA GLN A 147 15.39 -2.96 3.85
C GLN A 147 14.02 -3.10 3.20
N VAL A 148 12.99 -3.36 3.99
CA VAL A 148 11.60 -3.42 3.51
C VAL A 148 10.74 -2.51 4.39
N GLY A 149 10.05 -1.58 3.76
CA GLY A 149 9.00 -0.79 4.41
C GLY A 149 7.62 -1.36 4.08
N VAL A 150 6.74 -1.40 5.06
CA VAL A 150 5.30 -1.67 4.90
C VAL A 150 4.59 -0.33 4.89
N PHE A 151 3.70 -0.13 3.94
CA PHE A 151 3.05 1.15 3.70
C PHE A 151 1.54 1.02 3.66
N ALA A 152 0.86 2.07 4.07
CA ALA A 152 -0.54 2.31 3.78
C ALA A 152 -0.66 3.47 2.80
N ALA A 153 -1.38 3.27 1.70
CA ALA A 153 -1.81 4.34 0.81
C ALA A 153 -3.31 4.58 0.98
N TYR A 154 -3.71 5.82 0.79
CA TYR A 154 -5.11 6.20 0.63
C TYR A 154 -5.38 6.48 -0.85
N ALA A 155 -6.50 5.98 -1.35
CA ALA A 155 -6.92 6.21 -2.72
C ALA A 155 -8.42 6.49 -2.80
N SER A 156 -8.80 7.40 -3.69
CA SER A 156 -10.18 7.73 -4.03
C SER A 156 -10.29 8.05 -5.51
N GLU A 157 -11.47 8.43 -5.97
CA GLU A 157 -11.68 8.97 -7.32
C GLU A 157 -10.97 10.31 -7.57
N ALA A 158 -10.54 11.01 -6.50
CA ALA A 158 -9.85 12.31 -6.62
C ALA A 158 -8.32 12.20 -6.69
N GLY A 159 -7.75 11.09 -6.25
CA GLY A 159 -6.30 10.90 -6.23
C GLY A 159 -5.85 9.79 -5.29
N TYR A 160 -4.54 9.73 -5.08
CA TYR A 160 -3.93 8.75 -4.18
C TYR A 160 -2.66 9.32 -3.52
N SER A 161 -2.35 8.82 -2.33
CA SER A 161 -1.09 9.13 -1.64
C SER A 161 -0.73 8.08 -0.61
N LEU A 162 0.57 7.89 -0.32
CA LEU A 162 1.01 7.14 0.86
C LEU A 162 0.62 7.93 2.11
N VAL A 163 0.05 7.28 3.13
CA VAL A 163 -0.47 7.96 4.33
C VAL A 163 0.13 7.46 5.64
N ASP A 164 0.72 6.27 5.64
CA ASP A 164 1.47 5.75 6.80
C ASP A 164 2.54 4.75 6.34
N LYS A 165 3.51 4.48 7.23
CA LYS A 165 4.64 3.60 6.98
C LYS A 165 5.15 2.94 8.25
N ARG A 166 5.66 1.72 8.10
CA ARG A 166 6.42 1.01 9.15
C ARG A 166 7.64 0.36 8.53
N LEU A 167 8.79 0.43 9.21
CA LEU A 167 9.97 -0.32 8.81
C LEU A 167 9.84 -1.76 9.31
N PHE A 168 9.93 -2.72 8.39
CA PHE A 168 10.00 -4.13 8.76
C PHE A 168 11.40 -4.46 9.29
N ILE A 169 11.46 -4.95 10.52
CA ILE A 169 12.70 -5.41 11.17
C ILE A 169 12.70 -6.94 11.17
N PRO A 170 13.58 -7.60 10.40
CA PRO A 170 13.65 -9.06 10.38
C PRO A 170 13.91 -9.66 11.77
N SER A 171 13.37 -10.85 12.05
CA SER A 171 13.45 -11.52 13.36
C SER A 171 14.88 -11.68 13.87
N LYS A 172 15.85 -11.91 12.99
CA LYS A 172 17.28 -11.99 13.36
C LYS A 172 17.82 -10.74 14.06
N TRP A 173 17.24 -9.57 13.81
CA TRP A 173 17.65 -8.34 14.46
C TRP A 173 17.34 -8.33 15.97
N PHE A 174 16.49 -9.22 16.45
CA PHE A 174 16.12 -9.35 17.86
C PHE A 174 16.97 -10.38 18.63
N SER A 175 17.91 -11.07 17.95
CA SER A 175 18.89 -11.95 18.60
C SER A 175 19.99 -11.15 19.32
N ASP A 176 20.72 -11.81 20.22
CA ASP A 176 21.83 -11.22 20.98
C ASP A 176 22.97 -10.76 20.04
N GLU A 177 23.20 -11.48 18.93
CA GLU A 177 24.19 -11.13 17.92
C GLU A 177 23.98 -9.72 17.34
N TYR A 178 22.73 -9.25 17.28
CA TYR A 178 22.37 -7.93 16.73
C TYR A 178 22.25 -6.82 17.79
N GLU A 179 22.49 -7.09 19.06
CA GLU A 179 22.32 -6.10 20.15
C GLU A 179 23.13 -4.82 19.90
N VAL A 180 24.40 -4.96 19.54
CA VAL A 180 25.29 -3.80 19.25
C VAL A 180 24.77 -3.01 18.05
N ARG A 181 24.25 -3.69 17.03
CA ARG A 181 23.69 -3.03 15.85
C ARG A 181 22.40 -2.30 16.18
N ARG A 182 21.50 -2.90 16.98
CA ARG A 182 20.27 -2.24 17.47
C ARG A 182 20.58 -0.93 18.19
N LYS A 183 21.53 -0.98 19.14
CA LYS A 183 21.98 0.21 19.88
C LYS A 183 22.56 1.28 18.95
N LYS A 184 23.43 0.89 18.02
CA LYS A 184 24.04 1.80 17.03
C LYS A 184 23.01 2.46 16.09
N CYS A 185 21.95 1.74 15.76
CA CYS A 185 20.87 2.23 14.92
C CYS A 185 19.77 2.96 15.69
N ASN A 186 19.87 3.09 17.01
CA ASN A 186 18.85 3.68 17.90
C ASN A 186 17.46 3.06 17.68
N LEU A 187 17.39 1.72 17.59
CA LEU A 187 16.10 1.04 17.62
C LEU A 187 15.49 1.22 19.00
N PRO A 188 14.22 1.68 19.16
CA PRO A 188 13.58 1.80 20.44
C PRO A 188 13.60 0.45 21.21
N GLU A 189 13.88 0.50 22.51
CA GLU A 189 14.12 -0.70 23.32
C GLU A 189 12.87 -1.57 23.48
N ASP A 190 11.69 -0.96 23.42
CA ASP A 190 10.38 -1.62 23.49
C ASP A 190 9.94 -2.25 22.15
N THR A 191 10.75 -2.10 21.10
CA THR A 191 10.42 -2.69 19.80
C THR A 191 10.49 -4.20 19.87
N VAL A 192 9.40 -4.85 19.47
CA VAL A 192 9.30 -6.31 19.34
C VAL A 192 9.18 -6.73 17.89
N PHE A 193 9.53 -7.99 17.61
CA PHE A 193 9.36 -8.52 16.26
C PHE A 193 7.87 -8.55 15.87
N LYS A 194 7.59 -8.07 14.66
CA LYS A 194 6.26 -8.12 14.03
C LYS A 194 6.41 -8.54 12.58
N THR A 195 5.48 -9.37 12.13
CA THR A 195 5.36 -9.73 10.72
C THR A 195 4.83 -8.53 9.92
N LYS A 196 5.00 -8.53 8.59
CA LYS A 196 4.49 -7.46 7.73
C LYS A 196 2.96 -7.29 7.88
N PRO A 197 2.14 -8.36 7.89
CA PRO A 197 0.70 -8.22 8.17
C PRO A 197 0.41 -7.61 9.55
N GLN A 198 1.15 -7.94 10.60
CA GLN A 198 0.97 -7.33 11.92
C GLN A 198 1.28 -5.84 11.91
N LEU A 199 2.31 -5.41 11.17
CA LEU A 199 2.59 -3.97 10.97
C LEU A 199 1.46 -3.26 10.23
N ALA A 200 0.85 -3.92 9.23
CA ALA A 200 -0.32 -3.40 8.53
C ALA A 200 -1.55 -3.30 9.44
N VAL A 201 -1.77 -4.29 10.32
CA VAL A 201 -2.84 -4.25 11.33
C VAL A 201 -2.68 -3.04 12.25
N GLU A 202 -1.46 -2.75 12.71
CA GLU A 202 -1.21 -1.56 13.53
C GLU A 202 -1.53 -0.25 12.81
N MET A 203 -1.10 -0.13 11.53
CA MET A 203 -1.42 1.05 10.73
C MET A 203 -2.94 1.17 10.50
N LEU A 204 -3.61 0.07 10.18
CA LEU A 204 -5.07 0.05 10.01
C LEU A 204 -5.80 0.51 11.26
N GLY A 205 -5.40 -0.03 12.44
CA GLY A 205 -5.97 0.35 13.72
C GLY A 205 -5.78 1.83 14.03
N ALA A 206 -4.55 2.34 13.88
CA ALA A 206 -4.25 3.75 14.11
C ALA A 206 -5.05 4.68 13.18
N LEU A 207 -5.09 4.39 11.87
CA LEU A 207 -5.84 5.18 10.90
C LEU A 207 -7.36 5.15 11.13
N ALA A 208 -7.89 4.01 11.57
CA ALA A 208 -9.31 3.88 11.92
C ALA A 208 -9.66 4.65 13.22
N GLU A 209 -8.77 4.64 14.22
CA GLU A 209 -8.95 5.35 15.49
C GLU A 209 -8.87 6.87 15.31
N GLU A 210 -7.95 7.35 14.47
CA GLU A 210 -7.81 8.78 14.15
C GLU A 210 -9.04 9.38 13.47
N LYS A 211 -9.78 8.62 12.67
CA LYS A 211 -10.98 9.05 11.95
C LYS A 211 -10.78 10.29 11.04
N ILE A 212 -9.56 10.53 10.60
CA ILE A 212 -9.22 11.66 9.71
C ILE A 212 -9.57 11.32 8.27
N LEU A 213 -9.12 10.15 7.81
CA LEU A 213 -9.36 9.67 6.45
C LEU A 213 -10.64 8.83 6.41
N PRO A 214 -11.68 9.26 5.67
CA PRO A 214 -12.86 8.41 5.47
C PRO A 214 -12.51 7.29 4.49
N PHE A 215 -12.72 6.05 4.87
CA PHE A 215 -12.54 4.89 3.99
C PHE A 215 -13.60 3.84 4.22
N ARG A 216 -13.92 3.12 3.18
CA ARG A 216 -14.88 2.01 3.18
C ARG A 216 -14.26 0.71 2.69
N TYR A 217 -13.12 0.81 2.01
CA TYR A 217 -12.46 -0.33 1.39
C TYR A 217 -11.07 -0.51 1.97
N VAL A 218 -10.68 -1.78 2.13
CA VAL A 218 -9.31 -2.17 2.49
C VAL A 218 -8.81 -3.13 1.42
N LEU A 219 -7.73 -2.76 0.76
CA LEU A 219 -7.13 -3.51 -0.34
C LEU A 219 -5.73 -3.94 0.04
N ALA A 220 -5.33 -5.14 -0.33
CA ALA A 220 -3.97 -5.60 -0.06
C ALA A 220 -3.58 -6.75 -1.01
N ASP A 221 -2.31 -7.06 -1.01
CA ASP A 221 -1.74 -8.18 -1.75
C ASP A 221 -1.90 -9.52 -0.98
N SER A 222 -1.39 -10.62 -1.56
CA SER A 222 -1.61 -11.98 -1.04
C SER A 222 -0.95 -12.22 0.32
N ILE A 223 0.17 -11.58 0.65
CA ILE A 223 0.81 -11.74 1.96
C ILE A 223 -0.09 -11.28 3.11
N TYR A 224 -0.93 -10.29 2.85
CA TYR A 224 -1.94 -9.79 3.79
C TYR A 224 -3.23 -10.58 3.69
N GLY A 225 -3.64 -10.94 2.46
CA GLY A 225 -4.85 -11.71 2.19
C GLY A 225 -4.85 -13.12 2.78
N GLU A 226 -3.68 -13.70 2.94
CA GLU A 226 -3.47 -15.02 3.55
C GLU A 226 -3.25 -14.95 5.08
N SER A 227 -3.20 -13.74 5.65
CA SER A 227 -3.04 -13.53 7.09
C SER A 227 -4.39 -13.46 7.81
N PRO A 228 -4.73 -14.43 8.68
CA PRO A 228 -5.94 -14.36 9.47
C PRO A 228 -5.98 -13.11 10.38
N ASP A 229 -4.85 -12.69 10.93
CA ASP A 229 -4.76 -11.50 11.79
C ASP A 229 -5.19 -10.25 11.03
N PHE A 230 -4.75 -10.10 9.78
CA PHE A 230 -5.10 -8.95 8.94
C PHE A 230 -6.59 -8.97 8.55
N ILE A 231 -7.10 -10.11 8.09
CA ILE A 231 -8.51 -10.25 7.71
C ILE A 231 -9.43 -9.99 8.91
N ASN A 232 -9.12 -10.59 10.08
CA ASN A 232 -9.89 -10.38 11.30
C ASN A 232 -9.88 -8.91 11.76
N ALA A 233 -8.73 -8.23 11.63
CA ALA A 233 -8.63 -6.82 11.96
C ALA A 233 -9.53 -5.96 11.06
N VAL A 234 -9.56 -6.24 9.75
CA VAL A 234 -10.47 -5.52 8.82
C VAL A 234 -11.92 -5.82 9.14
N GLU A 235 -12.28 -7.09 9.39
CA GLU A 235 -13.66 -7.50 9.70
C GLU A 235 -14.17 -7.00 11.05
N SER A 236 -13.26 -6.64 11.97
CA SER A 236 -13.62 -6.02 13.24
C SER A 236 -14.07 -4.55 13.11
N LEU A 237 -13.74 -3.90 12.00
CA LEU A 237 -14.18 -2.54 11.71
C LEU A 237 -15.60 -2.55 11.10
N PRO A 238 -16.49 -1.65 11.54
CA PRO A 238 -17.86 -1.61 11.06
C PRO A 238 -17.92 -1.25 9.57
N ASP A 239 -18.80 -1.92 8.84
CA ASP A 239 -19.14 -1.66 7.42
C ASP A 239 -17.95 -1.73 6.44
N MET A 240 -16.84 -2.36 6.82
CA MET A 240 -15.67 -2.50 5.96
C MET A 240 -15.84 -3.60 4.92
N THR A 241 -15.44 -3.26 3.71
CA THR A 241 -15.30 -4.22 2.62
C THR A 241 -13.82 -4.37 2.28
N TYR A 242 -13.30 -5.59 2.38
CA TYR A 242 -11.96 -5.85 1.87
C TYR A 242 -11.98 -6.48 0.48
N MET A 243 -10.94 -6.25 -0.28
CA MET A 243 -10.53 -7.04 -1.43
C MET A 243 -9.03 -7.28 -1.36
N VAL A 244 -8.64 -8.52 -1.23
CA VAL A 244 -7.24 -8.93 -1.09
C VAL A 244 -6.89 -9.98 -2.14
N ALA A 245 -5.67 -9.91 -2.66
CA ALA A 245 -5.18 -10.96 -3.53
C ALA A 245 -4.95 -12.25 -2.72
N VAL A 246 -5.02 -13.39 -3.39
CA VAL A 246 -4.70 -14.71 -2.83
C VAL A 246 -3.89 -15.53 -3.82
N SER A 247 -3.13 -16.49 -3.33
CA SER A 247 -2.35 -17.40 -4.17
C SER A 247 -3.24 -18.36 -4.98
N SER A 248 -2.69 -18.87 -6.08
CA SER A 248 -3.40 -19.79 -6.99
C SER A 248 -3.77 -21.12 -6.34
N ASP A 249 -3.06 -21.51 -5.31
CA ASP A 249 -3.25 -22.76 -4.54
C ASP A 249 -4.18 -22.59 -3.34
N THR A 250 -4.74 -21.38 -3.11
CA THR A 250 -5.76 -21.14 -2.08
C THR A 250 -6.91 -22.12 -2.24
N LEU A 251 -7.22 -22.85 -1.15
CA LEU A 251 -8.25 -23.90 -1.16
C LEU A 251 -9.64 -23.33 -0.89
N CYS A 252 -10.61 -23.84 -1.64
CA CYS A 252 -12.00 -23.43 -1.49
C CYS A 252 -12.99 -24.56 -1.75
N TRP A 253 -14.22 -24.34 -1.28
CA TRP A 253 -15.38 -25.17 -1.54
C TRP A 253 -16.40 -24.38 -2.36
N LEU A 254 -17.03 -25.04 -3.34
CA LEU A 254 -18.15 -24.45 -4.11
C LEU A 254 -19.48 -24.46 -3.33
N ARG A 255 -19.61 -25.42 -2.42
CA ARG A 255 -20.75 -25.55 -1.49
C ARG A 255 -20.19 -25.90 -0.13
N ARG A 256 -20.82 -25.40 0.92
CA ARG A 256 -20.39 -25.70 2.29
C ARG A 256 -20.57 -27.20 2.58
N PRO A 257 -19.47 -27.93 2.83
CA PRO A 257 -19.58 -29.31 3.25
C PRO A 257 -20.17 -29.39 4.66
N MET A 258 -20.86 -30.49 4.94
CA MET A 258 -21.36 -30.77 6.29
C MET A 258 -20.21 -31.10 7.23
N THR A 259 -20.26 -30.54 8.42
CA THR A 259 -19.26 -30.80 9.48
C THR A 259 -19.93 -31.39 10.71
N LEU A 260 -19.18 -32.16 11.47
CA LEU A 260 -19.58 -32.78 12.74
C LEU A 260 -18.57 -32.44 13.83
N LEU A 261 -19.01 -32.35 15.07
CA LEU A 261 -18.15 -32.31 16.24
C LEU A 261 -17.81 -33.77 16.64
N LYS A 262 -16.54 -34.11 16.66
CA LYS A 262 -16.06 -35.43 17.09
C LYS A 262 -15.29 -35.28 18.42
N GLU A 263 -15.70 -36.05 19.41
CA GLU A 263 -14.98 -36.16 20.67
C GLU A 263 -13.73 -37.06 20.53
N TYR A 264 -12.68 -36.70 21.21
CA TYR A 264 -11.45 -37.49 21.32
C TYR A 264 -10.79 -37.28 22.69
N LYS A 265 -10.09 -38.30 23.18
CA LYS A 265 -9.35 -38.21 24.45
C LYS A 265 -7.92 -37.74 24.18
N TRP A 266 -7.49 -36.73 24.92
CA TRP A 266 -6.13 -36.21 24.88
C TRP A 266 -5.69 -35.76 26.28
N GLY A 267 -4.58 -36.31 26.79
CA GLY A 267 -4.06 -35.99 28.11
C GLY A 267 -5.02 -36.32 29.28
N GLY A 268 -5.90 -37.31 29.11
CA GLY A 268 -6.91 -37.69 30.14
C GLY A 268 -8.21 -36.87 30.06
N GLU A 269 -8.26 -35.81 29.23
CA GLU A 269 -9.44 -34.98 29.01
C GLU A 269 -10.19 -35.33 27.73
N ILE A 270 -11.51 -35.12 27.71
CA ILE A 270 -12.34 -35.22 26.53
C ILE A 270 -12.30 -33.86 25.81
N LYS A 271 -11.81 -33.84 24.60
CA LYS A 271 -11.76 -32.65 23.73
C LYS A 271 -12.64 -32.89 22.50
N THR A 272 -13.17 -31.82 21.94
CA THR A 272 -13.94 -31.86 20.68
C THR A 272 -13.15 -31.21 19.55
N ARG A 273 -13.30 -31.78 18.34
CA ARG A 273 -12.80 -31.15 17.10
C ARG A 273 -13.85 -31.21 16.01
N THR A 274 -13.88 -30.18 15.18
CA THR A 274 -14.70 -30.19 13.97
C THR A 274 -14.05 -31.08 12.92
N ILE A 275 -14.84 -31.93 12.26
CA ILE A 275 -14.41 -32.77 11.14
C ILE A 275 -15.45 -32.69 10.01
N LEU A 276 -15.09 -33.06 8.80
CA LEU A 276 -16.05 -33.25 7.72
C LEU A 276 -16.93 -34.49 8.01
N ALA A 277 -18.23 -34.37 7.74
CA ALA A 277 -19.16 -35.50 7.84
C ALA A 277 -18.85 -36.60 6.80
N ASP A 278 -18.45 -36.19 5.60
CA ASP A 278 -17.94 -37.08 4.56
C ASP A 278 -16.45 -36.76 4.28
N THR A 279 -15.58 -37.60 4.75
CA THR A 279 -14.12 -37.44 4.64
C THR A 279 -13.58 -37.66 3.22
N ARG A 280 -14.41 -38.11 2.25
CA ARG A 280 -14.05 -38.24 0.84
C ARG A 280 -14.13 -36.92 0.09
N GLN A 281 -14.81 -35.92 0.65
CA GLN A 281 -14.89 -34.59 0.07
C GLN A 281 -13.56 -33.86 0.29
N ASN A 282 -13.08 -33.21 -0.76
CA ASN A 282 -11.85 -32.40 -0.71
C ASN A 282 -12.12 -31.00 -1.29
N PRO A 283 -11.51 -29.95 -0.72
CA PRO A 283 -11.52 -28.62 -1.33
C PRO A 283 -10.71 -28.65 -2.61
N ILE A 284 -10.99 -27.70 -3.50
CA ILE A 284 -10.24 -27.47 -4.74
C ILE A 284 -9.48 -26.15 -4.65
N THR A 285 -8.43 -26.00 -5.45
CA THR A 285 -7.72 -24.71 -5.56
C THR A 285 -8.55 -23.70 -6.37
N VAL A 286 -8.39 -22.41 -6.07
CA VAL A 286 -9.03 -21.35 -6.87
C VAL A 286 -8.59 -21.37 -8.33
N GLU A 287 -7.37 -21.85 -8.60
CA GLU A 287 -6.88 -22.06 -9.98
C GLU A 287 -7.67 -23.16 -10.70
N THR A 288 -7.87 -24.30 -10.05
CA THR A 288 -8.68 -25.40 -10.59
C THR A 288 -10.10 -24.94 -10.85
N LEU A 289 -10.69 -24.17 -9.92
CA LEU A 289 -12.00 -23.58 -10.11
C LEU A 289 -12.01 -22.66 -11.33
N ALA A 290 -11.06 -21.75 -11.47
CA ALA A 290 -11.01 -20.77 -12.56
C ALA A 290 -10.92 -21.43 -13.94
N LYS A 291 -10.10 -22.46 -14.08
CA LYS A 291 -9.96 -23.25 -15.33
C LYS A 291 -11.27 -23.95 -15.74
N ASN A 292 -12.16 -24.22 -14.79
CA ASN A 292 -13.46 -24.84 -15.02
C ASN A 292 -14.63 -23.84 -15.15
N ILE A 293 -14.36 -22.52 -15.10
CA ILE A 293 -15.40 -21.52 -15.35
C ILE A 293 -15.78 -21.51 -16.82
N ASN A 294 -17.07 -21.76 -17.12
CA ASN A 294 -17.57 -21.69 -18.49
C ASN A 294 -17.33 -20.30 -19.07
N ASN A 295 -16.91 -20.25 -20.36
CA ASN A 295 -16.57 -19.00 -21.06
C ASN A 295 -17.70 -17.96 -21.04
N PHE A 296 -18.95 -18.37 -20.97
CA PHE A 296 -20.11 -17.48 -20.86
C PHE A 296 -20.06 -16.55 -19.63
N PHE A 297 -19.36 -16.93 -18.57
CA PHE A 297 -19.24 -16.16 -17.33
C PHE A 297 -18.03 -15.25 -17.25
N TRP A 298 -17.27 -15.12 -18.35
CA TRP A 298 -16.14 -14.21 -18.44
C TRP A 298 -16.57 -12.93 -19.13
N TYR A 299 -16.22 -11.81 -18.53
CA TYR A 299 -16.56 -10.47 -19.02
C TYR A 299 -15.30 -9.68 -19.27
N ARG A 300 -15.11 -9.28 -20.53
CA ARG A 300 -13.98 -8.46 -20.96
C ARG A 300 -14.12 -7.03 -20.43
N ARG A 301 -13.06 -6.48 -19.84
CA ARG A 301 -13.00 -5.12 -19.28
C ARG A 301 -11.64 -4.50 -19.51
N GLU A 302 -11.63 -3.21 -19.85
CA GLU A 302 -10.43 -2.38 -19.85
C GLU A 302 -10.10 -1.97 -18.42
N VAL A 303 -8.83 -2.02 -18.04
CA VAL A 303 -8.37 -1.71 -16.67
C VAL A 303 -7.40 -0.53 -16.61
N SER A 304 -6.71 -0.22 -17.69
CA SER A 304 -5.88 0.98 -17.83
C SER A 304 -5.54 1.26 -19.29
N GLU A 305 -5.04 2.48 -19.58
CA GLU A 305 -4.39 2.78 -20.84
C GLU A 305 -2.94 2.29 -20.80
N GLY A 306 -2.52 1.55 -21.80
CA GLY A 306 -1.12 1.17 -21.98
C GLY A 306 -0.51 1.91 -23.18
N THR A 307 0.81 1.96 -23.25
CA THR A 307 1.56 2.58 -24.36
C THR A 307 1.26 1.98 -25.74
N LYS A 308 0.69 0.77 -25.78
CA LYS A 308 0.33 0.05 -27.03
C LYS A 308 -1.19 -0.10 -27.20
N GLY A 309 -1.99 0.70 -26.49
CA GLY A 309 -3.44 0.63 -26.46
C GLY A 309 -3.99 0.14 -25.13
N PRO A 310 -5.34 0.06 -24.99
CA PRO A 310 -5.97 -0.26 -23.72
C PRO A 310 -5.59 -1.66 -23.21
N ILE A 311 -5.23 -1.74 -21.93
CA ILE A 311 -4.95 -3.00 -21.24
C ILE A 311 -6.28 -3.64 -20.86
N THR A 312 -6.57 -4.79 -21.46
CA THR A 312 -7.84 -5.48 -21.31
C THR A 312 -7.65 -6.84 -20.67
N TYR A 313 -8.49 -7.15 -19.69
CA TYR A 313 -8.57 -8.46 -19.07
C TYR A 313 -9.98 -9.01 -19.12
N GLU A 314 -10.11 -10.31 -18.90
CA GLU A 314 -11.40 -10.94 -18.65
C GLU A 314 -11.54 -11.24 -17.15
N PHE A 315 -12.76 -11.01 -16.65
CA PHE A 315 -13.11 -11.17 -15.26
C PHE A 315 -14.30 -12.12 -15.08
N ALA A 316 -14.22 -12.97 -14.06
CA ALA A 316 -15.34 -13.77 -13.59
C ALA A 316 -15.46 -13.65 -12.08
N LYS A 317 -16.70 -13.70 -11.56
CA LYS A 317 -16.94 -13.77 -10.10
C LYS A 317 -17.64 -15.07 -9.73
N ARG A 318 -17.30 -15.62 -8.55
CA ARG A 318 -17.93 -16.79 -7.94
C ARG A 318 -18.08 -16.60 -6.43
N ARG A 319 -19.16 -17.14 -5.86
CA ARG A 319 -19.23 -17.34 -4.41
C ARG A 319 -18.51 -18.64 -4.09
N ILE A 320 -17.63 -18.56 -3.09
CA ILE A 320 -16.86 -19.69 -2.61
C ILE A 320 -16.84 -19.67 -1.07
N ILE A 321 -16.54 -20.82 -0.49
CA ILE A 321 -16.27 -20.95 0.93
C ILE A 321 -14.79 -21.25 1.06
N LEU A 322 -14.04 -20.42 1.76
CA LEU A 322 -12.61 -20.64 1.99
C LEU A 322 -12.42 -21.94 2.78
N SER A 323 -11.29 -22.57 2.57
CA SER A 323 -10.90 -23.77 3.30
C SER A 323 -9.62 -23.53 4.07
N ASN A 324 -9.64 -23.86 5.36
CA ASN A 324 -8.43 -23.92 6.17
C ASN A 324 -8.29 -25.31 6.75
N SER A 325 -7.12 -25.95 6.52
CA SER A 325 -6.85 -27.31 6.95
C SER A 325 -7.94 -28.31 6.54
N GLY A 326 -8.55 -28.12 5.36
CA GLY A 326 -9.60 -28.96 4.83
C GLY A 326 -11.01 -28.69 5.43
N LEU A 327 -11.16 -27.73 6.33
CA LEU A 327 -12.46 -27.37 6.93
C LEU A 327 -13.01 -26.08 6.32
N PRO A 328 -14.36 -26.00 6.17
CA PRO A 328 -15.00 -24.80 5.61
C PRO A 328 -14.89 -23.61 6.56
N GLN A 329 -14.49 -22.48 6.01
CA GLN A 329 -14.41 -21.18 6.70
C GLN A 329 -15.54 -20.26 6.24
N GLN A 330 -15.29 -18.97 6.17
CA GLN A 330 -16.24 -17.97 5.72
C GLN A 330 -16.56 -18.08 4.22
N GLU A 331 -17.74 -17.61 3.86
CA GLU A 331 -18.16 -17.49 2.48
C GLU A 331 -17.77 -16.10 1.95
N VAL A 332 -17.06 -16.08 0.81
CA VAL A 332 -16.55 -14.86 0.18
C VAL A 332 -16.87 -14.83 -1.31
N THR A 333 -16.73 -13.66 -1.91
CA THR A 333 -16.75 -13.52 -3.37
C THR A 333 -15.32 -13.65 -3.89
N LEU A 334 -15.09 -14.62 -4.74
CA LEU A 334 -13.86 -14.75 -5.54
C LEU A 334 -14.03 -13.93 -6.83
N LEU A 335 -13.15 -12.99 -7.09
CA LEU A 335 -12.94 -12.35 -8.38
C LEU A 335 -11.72 -12.99 -9.05
N VAL A 336 -11.90 -13.49 -10.25
CA VAL A 336 -10.81 -14.03 -11.08
C VAL A 336 -10.58 -13.07 -12.24
N ARG A 337 -9.32 -12.71 -12.47
CA ARG A 337 -8.85 -11.98 -13.64
C ARG A 337 -7.97 -12.90 -14.48
N ARG A 338 -8.20 -12.96 -15.80
CA ARG A 338 -7.31 -13.66 -16.72
C ARG A 338 -6.82 -12.75 -17.85
N THR A 339 -5.58 -12.99 -18.31
CA THR A 339 -5.02 -12.30 -19.46
C THR A 339 -5.69 -12.74 -20.76
N ILE A 340 -5.76 -11.81 -21.72
CA ILE A 340 -6.28 -12.07 -23.09
C ILE A 340 -5.09 -11.98 -24.05
N GLY A 341 -4.90 -12.97 -24.89
CA GLY A 341 -3.86 -12.92 -25.93
C GLY A 341 -3.34 -14.28 -26.36
N ALA A 342 -2.40 -14.29 -27.32
CA ALA A 342 -1.82 -15.50 -27.89
C ALA A 342 -0.76 -16.19 -27.02
N GLY A 343 -0.55 -15.71 -25.78
CA GLY A 343 0.39 -16.29 -24.82
C GLY A 343 -0.26 -17.28 -23.85
N LYS A 344 0.54 -17.76 -22.89
CA LYS A 344 0.05 -18.60 -21.78
C LYS A 344 -0.97 -17.80 -20.97
N GLU A 345 -2.16 -18.35 -20.74
CA GLU A 345 -3.14 -17.77 -19.84
C GLU A 345 -2.53 -17.60 -18.43
N SER A 346 -2.62 -16.38 -17.90
CA SER A 346 -2.27 -16.12 -16.51
C SER A 346 -3.50 -15.64 -15.74
N TYR A 347 -3.60 -16.10 -14.51
CA TYR A 347 -4.71 -15.80 -13.63
C TYR A 347 -4.24 -15.01 -12.42
N SER A 348 -5.10 -14.10 -11.96
CA SER A 348 -4.97 -13.43 -10.66
C SER A 348 -6.27 -13.63 -9.89
N PHE A 349 -6.15 -13.84 -8.60
CA PHE A 349 -7.27 -14.21 -7.72
C PHE A 349 -7.40 -13.19 -6.60
N PHE A 350 -8.63 -12.76 -6.36
CA PHE A 350 -8.95 -11.83 -5.29
C PHE A 350 -10.17 -12.34 -4.54
N ILE A 351 -10.13 -12.26 -3.22
CA ILE A 351 -11.29 -12.53 -2.36
C ILE A 351 -11.82 -11.24 -1.75
N CYS A 352 -13.13 -11.21 -1.56
CA CYS A 352 -13.84 -10.04 -1.05
C CYS A 352 -15.00 -10.49 -0.16
N ASN A 353 -15.18 -9.86 1.02
CA ASN A 353 -16.30 -10.11 1.94
C ASN A 353 -17.62 -9.46 1.48
N ALA A 354 -17.59 -8.76 0.36
CA ALA A 354 -18.78 -8.10 -0.17
C ALA A 354 -19.95 -9.06 -0.39
N SER A 355 -21.17 -8.53 -0.22
CA SER A 355 -22.42 -9.22 -0.54
C SER A 355 -22.41 -9.80 -1.96
N SER A 356 -23.11 -10.92 -2.15
CA SER A 356 -23.34 -11.53 -3.48
C SER A 356 -23.99 -10.57 -4.49
N SER A 357 -24.73 -9.56 -4.00
CA SER A 357 -25.37 -8.53 -4.80
C SER A 357 -24.40 -7.51 -5.39
N MET A 358 -23.16 -7.41 -4.87
CA MET A 358 -22.16 -6.48 -5.42
C MET A 358 -21.91 -6.78 -6.89
N LYS A 359 -22.08 -5.77 -7.73
CA LYS A 359 -21.94 -5.91 -9.18
C LYS A 359 -20.47 -6.18 -9.57
N LEU A 360 -20.26 -7.00 -10.60
CA LEU A 360 -18.93 -7.30 -11.12
C LEU A 360 -18.13 -6.02 -11.43
N LYS A 361 -18.78 -4.99 -11.98
CA LYS A 361 -18.14 -3.72 -12.30
C LYS A 361 -17.45 -3.08 -11.08
N HIS A 362 -18.08 -3.15 -9.92
CA HIS A 362 -17.54 -2.57 -8.69
C HIS A 362 -16.34 -3.37 -8.17
N LEU A 363 -16.40 -4.70 -8.27
CA LEU A 363 -15.27 -5.57 -7.93
C LEU A 363 -14.06 -5.31 -8.84
N VAL A 364 -14.30 -5.12 -10.15
CA VAL A 364 -13.24 -4.78 -11.12
C VAL A 364 -12.63 -3.42 -10.78
N TRP A 365 -13.45 -2.42 -10.45
CA TRP A 365 -13.00 -1.09 -10.04
C TRP A 365 -12.12 -1.16 -8.77
N LEU A 366 -12.55 -1.90 -7.73
CA LEU A 366 -11.75 -2.12 -6.53
C LEU A 366 -10.40 -2.78 -6.85
N SER A 367 -10.39 -3.81 -7.70
CA SER A 367 -9.14 -4.48 -8.09
C SER A 367 -8.18 -3.55 -8.84
N GLY A 368 -8.72 -2.59 -9.59
CA GLY A 368 -7.94 -1.55 -10.27
C GLY A 368 -7.37 -0.50 -9.31
N MET A 369 -8.13 -0.15 -8.27
CA MET A 369 -7.70 0.83 -7.27
C MET A 369 -6.45 0.39 -6.50
N ARG A 370 -6.23 -0.92 -6.29
CA ARG A 370 -5.02 -1.44 -5.65
C ARG A 370 -3.72 -0.96 -6.33
N TRP A 371 -3.76 -0.72 -7.64
CA TRP A 371 -2.61 -0.22 -8.39
C TRP A 371 -2.12 1.18 -7.92
N ALA A 372 -2.95 1.95 -7.21
CA ALA A 372 -2.58 3.28 -6.73
C ALA A 372 -1.34 3.26 -5.81
N ILE A 373 -1.15 2.24 -4.97
CA ILE A 373 0.02 2.15 -4.09
C ILE A 373 1.30 1.84 -4.91
N GLU A 374 1.19 1.00 -5.94
CA GLU A 374 2.31 0.70 -6.85
C GLU A 374 2.74 1.98 -7.59
N GLN A 375 1.78 2.80 -8.00
CA GLN A 375 2.03 4.11 -8.63
C GLN A 375 2.69 5.08 -7.65
N CYS A 376 2.25 5.13 -6.38
CA CYS A 376 2.93 5.91 -5.35
C CYS A 376 4.41 5.51 -5.22
N PHE A 377 4.72 4.21 -5.22
CA PHE A 377 6.10 3.73 -5.11
C PHE A 377 6.93 4.09 -6.35
N GLU A 378 6.37 3.94 -7.54
CA GLU A 378 7.04 4.31 -8.78
C GLU A 378 7.38 5.80 -8.77
N GLU A 379 6.39 6.67 -8.57
CA GLU A 379 6.54 8.12 -8.58
C GLU A 379 7.49 8.62 -7.48
N THR A 380 7.38 8.11 -6.25
CA THR A 380 8.25 8.53 -5.15
C THR A 380 9.69 8.09 -5.31
N LYS A 381 9.94 6.91 -5.88
CA LYS A 381 11.30 6.43 -6.12
C LYS A 381 11.95 7.10 -7.32
N THR A 382 11.26 7.15 -8.46
CA THR A 382 11.83 7.69 -9.71
C THR A 382 11.99 9.20 -9.66
N GLU A 383 10.98 9.93 -9.14
CA GLU A 383 10.96 11.39 -9.20
C GLU A 383 11.55 12.05 -7.95
N LEU A 384 11.36 11.45 -6.77
CA LEU A 384 11.71 12.09 -5.49
C LEU A 384 12.87 11.43 -4.75
N GLY A 385 13.38 10.30 -5.26
CA GLY A 385 14.52 9.59 -4.66
C GLY A 385 14.22 8.95 -3.30
N MET A 386 12.99 8.45 -3.11
CA MET A 386 12.59 7.77 -1.87
C MET A 386 13.51 6.58 -1.51
N ASP A 387 14.19 5.96 -2.47
CA ASP A 387 15.15 4.88 -2.28
C ASP A 387 16.62 5.32 -2.29
N HIS A 388 16.90 6.62 -2.50
CA HIS A 388 18.25 7.17 -2.59
C HIS A 388 18.92 7.40 -1.23
N TYR A 389 18.22 7.22 -0.12
CA TYR A 389 18.74 7.50 1.23
C TYR A 389 19.88 6.56 1.64
N GLU A 390 20.77 7.12 2.49
CA GLU A 390 21.92 6.42 3.08
C GLU A 390 21.86 6.41 4.63
N VAL A 391 20.75 6.88 5.21
CA VAL A 391 20.56 6.89 6.66
C VAL A 391 20.57 5.47 7.22
N ARG A 392 21.18 5.32 8.40
CA ARG A 392 21.33 4.00 9.05
C ARG A 392 20.43 3.83 10.26
N LYS A 393 20.08 4.96 10.93
CA LYS A 393 19.30 4.97 12.17
C LYS A 393 17.81 4.80 11.90
N PHE A 394 17.10 4.26 12.88
CA PHE A 394 15.65 4.06 12.84
C PHE A 394 14.90 5.38 12.56
N MET A 395 15.17 6.41 13.35
CA MET A 395 14.57 7.73 13.18
C MET A 395 14.86 8.31 11.77
N GLY A 396 16.09 8.23 11.31
CA GLY A 396 16.48 8.76 10.00
C GLY A 396 15.71 8.13 8.84
N TRP A 397 15.41 6.81 8.91
CA TRP A 397 14.56 6.16 7.94
C TRP A 397 13.14 6.73 7.96
N HIS A 398 12.54 6.87 9.15
CA HIS A 398 11.19 7.41 9.30
C HIS A 398 11.08 8.84 8.78
N HIS A 399 12.06 9.70 9.08
CA HIS A 399 12.09 11.10 8.63
C HIS A 399 12.24 11.22 7.11
N HIS A 400 13.17 10.45 6.52
CA HIS A 400 13.35 10.45 5.07
C HIS A 400 12.08 10.00 4.33
N ILE A 401 11.52 8.87 4.74
CA ILE A 401 10.30 8.33 4.11
C ILE A 401 9.12 9.30 4.31
N GLN A 402 8.95 9.90 5.51
CA GLN A 402 7.91 10.89 5.77
C GLN A 402 8.05 12.09 4.82
N THR A 403 9.25 12.62 4.66
CA THR A 403 9.49 13.76 3.76
C THR A 403 9.18 13.39 2.30
N SER A 404 9.57 12.19 1.86
CA SER A 404 9.28 11.70 0.50
C SER A 404 7.77 11.52 0.25
N MET A 405 7.03 11.01 1.24
CA MET A 405 5.57 10.90 1.17
C MET A 405 4.92 12.28 1.05
N MET A 406 5.35 13.24 1.88
CA MET A 406 4.85 14.61 1.86
C MET A 406 5.20 15.34 0.56
N ALA A 407 6.41 15.13 0.04
CA ALA A 407 6.82 15.69 -1.26
C ALA A 407 5.96 15.14 -2.42
N HIS A 408 5.66 13.85 -2.41
CA HIS A 408 4.75 13.25 -3.39
C HIS A 408 3.34 13.85 -3.31
N PHE A 409 2.80 13.92 -2.09
CA PHE A 409 1.48 14.51 -1.90
C PHE A 409 1.43 16.00 -2.25
N PHE A 410 2.51 16.77 -2.00
CA PHE A 410 2.56 18.17 -2.39
C PHE A 410 2.29 18.37 -3.89
N LEU A 411 2.74 17.47 -4.75
CA LEU A 411 2.44 17.52 -6.18
C LEU A 411 0.95 17.32 -6.46
N TRP A 412 0.27 16.45 -5.73
CA TRP A 412 -1.18 16.30 -5.78
C TRP A 412 -1.90 17.54 -5.27
N HIS A 413 -1.51 18.06 -4.12
CA HIS A 413 -2.04 19.28 -3.52
C HIS A 413 -1.94 20.45 -4.50
N LEU A 414 -0.78 20.61 -5.13
CA LEU A 414 -0.54 21.64 -6.13
C LEU A 414 -1.45 21.48 -7.36
N LYS A 415 -1.53 20.26 -7.91
CA LYS A 415 -2.39 19.94 -9.05
C LYS A 415 -3.87 20.25 -8.76
N ILE A 416 -4.37 19.86 -7.60
CA ILE A 416 -5.77 20.07 -7.21
C ILE A 416 -6.06 21.56 -7.04
N ARG A 417 -5.20 22.29 -6.35
CA ARG A 417 -5.36 23.75 -6.15
C ARG A 417 -5.33 24.51 -7.47
N MET A 418 -4.41 24.19 -8.35
CA MET A 418 -4.29 24.81 -9.67
C MET A 418 -5.36 24.32 -10.63
N GLY A 419 -5.70 23.06 -10.60
CA GLY A 419 -6.71 22.44 -11.45
C GLY A 419 -8.13 22.96 -11.17
N LYS A 420 -8.43 23.46 -9.98
CA LYS A 420 -9.68 24.20 -9.69
C LYS A 420 -9.81 25.49 -10.51
N LYS A 421 -8.71 25.99 -11.10
CA LYS A 421 -8.67 27.17 -11.98
C LYS A 421 -8.65 26.81 -13.47
N SER A 422 -8.45 25.54 -13.84
CA SER A 422 -8.46 25.02 -15.21
C SER A 422 -9.47 23.89 -15.33
N THR A 423 -9.99 23.67 -16.55
CA THR A 423 -10.94 22.59 -16.81
C THR A 423 -10.28 21.24 -16.46
N ILE A 424 -10.86 20.51 -15.51
CA ILE A 424 -10.39 19.16 -15.16
C ILE A 424 -10.76 18.25 -16.33
N HIS A 425 -9.77 17.80 -17.09
CA HIS A 425 -9.95 16.73 -18.06
C HIS A 425 -9.75 15.40 -17.34
N TYR A 426 -10.86 14.70 -17.08
CA TYR A 426 -10.76 13.29 -16.75
C TYR A 426 -10.12 12.59 -17.94
N ALA A 427 -9.19 11.66 -17.67
CA ALA A 427 -8.71 10.79 -18.72
C ALA A 427 -9.88 9.97 -19.23
N VAL A 428 -10.49 10.46 -20.29
CA VAL A 428 -11.35 9.63 -21.12
C VAL A 428 -10.40 8.73 -21.87
N ALA A 429 -10.30 7.47 -21.43
CA ALA A 429 -9.65 6.45 -22.24
C ALA A 429 -10.41 6.39 -23.55
N ALA A 430 -9.79 6.92 -24.60
CA ALA A 430 -10.28 6.85 -25.98
C ALA A 430 -10.10 5.43 -26.53
#